data_7f331664f77d31f038d98943d4df1ddc
#
_entry.id   7f331664f77d31f038d98943d4df1ddc
#
_cell.length_a   1.000
_cell.length_b   1.000
_cell.length_c   1.000
_cell.angle_alpha   90.00
_cell.angle_beta   90.00
_cell.angle_gamma   90.00
#
_symmetry.space_group_name_H-M   'P 1'
#
loop_
_entity.id
_entity.type
_entity.pdbx_description
1 polymer ?
#
loop_
_entity_poly.entity_id
_entity_poly.type
_entity_poly.pdbx_seq_one_letter_code
_entity_poly.pdbx_strand_id
1 'polypeptide(L)'
;MRRFNMAALAALTLAAGLTAVPASAHGGRAPLGIDHCAATACHFDVPPGSYDVKVVLGGDAVSSTSVTAETRRALLPETAAPAGARIARSFTVDVRTPEGEPTGADGVPGLDLAFGGSAPALADIRVTPARHVRQIFLIGDSTVCDQPAEPYTGWGQQLPQYLRKGISVANYADSGESTVTYLGNPQLWARVRPLIHPGDLVLVQLAHNDKTTDETTYRANLETLVAGVREKGGRPVLVTPIVRRWFNADGTLNNATALLVNGLGVDHPAVIRSVAAAQGVPLIDLTAKTKALVESLGVEGSKALYLYNEKRDNTHTSLHGATVYAGLVRDELVARHLVPKGAVRMG
;
A
#
# COMPACT_ATOMS: atom_id res chain seq x y z
N MET A 1 -43.44 -13.13 81.36
CA MET A 1 -44.34 -12.91 80.25
C MET A 1 -43.61 -12.10 79.17
N ARG A 2 -43.07 -12.71 78.16
CA ARG A 2 -42.54 -12.03 76.96
C ARG A 2 -42.96 -12.86 75.76
N ARG A 3 -43.72 -12.23 74.83
CA ARG A 3 -44.26 -12.79 73.63
C ARG A 3 -43.16 -12.77 72.59
N PHE A 4 -42.89 -13.90 71.96
CA PHE A 4 -42.06 -14.00 70.77
C PHE A 4 -42.94 -13.81 69.54
N ASN A 5 -42.61 -12.83 68.68
CA ASN A 5 -43.17 -12.66 67.38
C ASN A 5 -42.28 -13.45 66.35
N MET A 6 -42.88 -14.38 65.72
CA MET A 6 -42.27 -15.04 64.53
C MET A 6 -42.50 -14.18 63.28
N ALA A 7 -41.41 -13.72 62.66
CA ALA A 7 -41.46 -13.10 61.36
C ALA A 7 -41.25 -14.17 60.29
N ALA A 8 -42.21 -14.32 59.37
CA ALA A 8 -42.14 -15.20 58.24
C ALA A 8 -41.24 -14.58 57.13
N LEU A 9 -40.18 -15.28 56.73
CA LEU A 9 -39.39 -14.98 55.55
C LEU A 9 -40.09 -15.50 54.30
N ALA A 10 -40.49 -14.59 53.42
CA ALA A 10 -40.92 -14.94 52.05
C ALA A 10 -39.71 -15.00 51.15
N ALA A 11 -39.41 -16.20 50.61
CA ALA A 11 -38.36 -16.35 49.63
C ALA A 11 -38.92 -15.99 48.22
N LEU A 12 -38.36 -14.89 47.65
CA LEU A 12 -38.59 -14.51 46.26
C LEU A 12 -37.62 -15.33 45.37
N THR A 13 -38.11 -16.26 44.60
CA THR A 13 -37.36 -16.94 43.54
C THR A 13 -37.33 -16.03 42.29
N LEU A 14 -36.19 -15.42 42.02
CA LEU A 14 -35.96 -14.77 40.72
C LEU A 14 -35.68 -15.82 39.66
N ALA A 15 -36.64 -16.03 38.76
CA ALA A 15 -36.40 -16.77 37.53
C ALA A 15 -35.62 -15.92 36.52
N ALA A 16 -34.31 -16.15 36.38
CA ALA A 16 -33.50 -15.55 35.36
C ALA A 16 -33.85 -16.16 34.01
N GLY A 17 -34.70 -15.47 33.22
CA GLY A 17 -34.94 -15.79 31.82
C GLY A 17 -33.68 -15.54 31.00
N LEU A 18 -32.98 -16.61 30.60
CA LEU A 18 -31.96 -16.58 29.57
C LEU A 18 -32.65 -16.31 28.23
N THR A 19 -32.67 -15.04 27.80
CA THR A 19 -32.97 -14.73 26.39
C THR A 19 -31.78 -15.16 25.55
N ALA A 20 -31.91 -16.24 24.81
CA ALA A 20 -30.97 -16.62 23.77
C ALA A 20 -30.94 -15.53 22.73
N VAL A 21 -29.82 -14.80 22.67
CA VAL A 21 -29.52 -13.91 21.55
C VAL A 21 -29.41 -14.80 20.31
N PRO A 22 -30.21 -14.59 19.25
CA PRO A 22 -30.05 -15.36 18.05
C PRO A 22 -28.64 -15.12 17.51
N ALA A 23 -27.86 -16.19 17.36
CA ALA A 23 -26.61 -16.16 16.64
C ALA A 23 -26.91 -15.61 15.24
N SER A 24 -26.39 -14.42 14.94
CA SER A 24 -26.47 -13.85 13.61
C SER A 24 -25.86 -14.84 12.64
N ALA A 25 -26.72 -15.52 11.88
CA ALA A 25 -26.31 -16.33 10.77
C ALA A 25 -25.47 -15.44 9.86
N HIS A 26 -24.19 -15.74 9.72
CA HIS A 26 -23.34 -15.17 8.70
C HIS A 26 -23.80 -15.72 7.36
N GLY A 27 -24.98 -15.29 6.93
CA GLY A 27 -25.45 -15.45 5.57
C GLY A 27 -24.45 -14.72 4.67
N GLY A 28 -23.67 -15.46 3.90
CA GLY A 28 -22.78 -14.88 2.91
C GLY A 28 -23.59 -13.93 2.03
N ARG A 29 -23.32 -12.61 2.15
CA ARG A 29 -23.94 -11.62 1.28
C ARG A 29 -23.65 -12.02 -0.16
N ALA A 30 -24.66 -11.99 -1.03
CA ALA A 30 -24.49 -12.28 -2.44
C ALA A 30 -23.35 -11.40 -3.00
N PRO A 31 -22.50 -11.94 -3.91
CA PRO A 31 -21.44 -11.13 -4.51
C PRO A 31 -22.03 -9.94 -5.22
N LEU A 32 -21.41 -8.75 -5.06
CA LEU A 32 -21.77 -7.56 -5.81
C LEU A 32 -21.27 -7.72 -7.25
N GLY A 33 -22.08 -7.36 -8.23
CA GLY A 33 -21.87 -7.68 -9.65
C GLY A 33 -21.83 -6.47 -10.56
N ILE A 34 -22.03 -6.72 -11.85
CA ILE A 34 -21.93 -5.75 -12.95
C ILE A 34 -23.01 -4.65 -12.89
N ASP A 35 -24.08 -4.89 -12.17
CA ASP A 35 -25.16 -3.93 -11.90
C ASP A 35 -24.71 -2.69 -11.12
N HIS A 36 -23.55 -2.75 -10.47
CA HIS A 36 -22.89 -1.63 -9.82
C HIS A 36 -21.96 -0.82 -10.74
N CYS A 37 -21.96 -1.11 -12.04
CA CYS A 37 -21.06 -0.49 -13.01
C CYS A 37 -21.79 0.38 -14.02
N ALA A 38 -21.16 1.49 -14.40
CA ALA A 38 -21.59 2.36 -15.47
C ALA A 38 -20.39 2.65 -16.39
N ALA A 39 -20.53 2.31 -17.70
CA ALA A 39 -19.47 2.49 -18.71
C ALA A 39 -18.11 1.85 -18.26
N THR A 40 -17.14 2.68 -17.88
CA THR A 40 -15.78 2.27 -17.50
C THR A 40 -15.50 2.42 -16.02
N ALA A 41 -16.53 2.55 -15.18
CA ALA A 41 -16.39 2.70 -13.73
C ALA A 41 -17.40 1.85 -12.99
N CYS A 42 -17.02 1.36 -11.81
CA CYS A 42 -17.91 0.67 -10.88
C CYS A 42 -17.75 1.27 -9.48
N HIS A 43 -18.86 1.38 -8.75
CA HIS A 43 -18.87 1.75 -7.35
C HIS A 43 -19.61 0.69 -6.54
N PHE A 44 -19.04 0.28 -5.41
CA PHE A 44 -19.60 -0.71 -4.51
C PHE A 44 -19.67 -0.17 -3.09
N ASP A 45 -20.87 -0.03 -2.54
CA ASP A 45 -21.10 0.35 -1.15
C ASP A 45 -20.61 -0.75 -0.20
N VAL A 46 -19.34 -0.70 0.15
CA VAL A 46 -18.70 -1.68 1.05
C VAL A 46 -17.96 -0.97 2.19
N PRO A 47 -17.93 -1.53 3.41
CA PRO A 47 -17.14 -0.96 4.49
C PRO A 47 -15.64 -1.12 4.24
N PRO A 48 -14.77 -0.35 4.94
CA PRO A 48 -13.33 -0.56 4.91
C PRO A 48 -12.94 -2.01 5.20
N GLY A 49 -11.96 -2.52 4.44
CA GLY A 49 -11.48 -3.90 4.53
C GLY A 49 -10.85 -4.39 3.23
N SER A 50 -10.49 -5.67 3.19
CA SER A 50 -9.94 -6.28 1.96
C SER A 50 -11.02 -7.01 1.17
N TYR A 51 -11.02 -6.83 -0.15
CA TYR A 51 -11.99 -7.43 -1.06
C TYR A 51 -11.30 -8.19 -2.19
N ASP A 52 -11.82 -9.40 -2.46
CA ASP A 52 -11.47 -10.17 -3.65
C ASP A 52 -12.35 -9.72 -4.81
N VAL A 53 -11.70 -9.30 -5.87
CA VAL A 53 -12.34 -8.88 -7.11
C VAL A 53 -11.99 -9.86 -8.22
N LYS A 54 -13.00 -10.36 -8.92
CA LYS A 54 -12.86 -11.13 -10.16
C LYS A 54 -13.49 -10.31 -11.28
N VAL A 55 -12.73 -10.00 -12.30
CA VAL A 55 -13.21 -9.34 -13.52
C VAL A 55 -13.13 -10.28 -14.70
N VAL A 56 -14.06 -10.14 -15.65
CA VAL A 56 -13.99 -10.74 -16.97
C VAL A 56 -13.85 -9.59 -17.97
N LEU A 57 -12.68 -9.50 -18.58
CA LEU A 57 -12.33 -8.45 -19.54
C LEU A 57 -12.53 -8.98 -20.96
N GLY A 58 -12.87 -8.08 -21.88
CA GLY A 58 -13.11 -8.43 -23.28
C GLY A 58 -14.58 -8.39 -23.68
N GLY A 59 -14.84 -8.61 -24.97
CA GLY A 59 -16.14 -8.46 -25.58
C GLY A 59 -16.15 -8.97 -27.01
N ASP A 60 -17.17 -8.56 -27.76
CA ASP A 60 -17.29 -8.96 -29.17
C ASP A 60 -16.26 -8.26 -30.08
N ALA A 61 -15.77 -7.09 -29.66
CA ALA A 61 -14.68 -6.38 -30.31
C ALA A 61 -13.31 -6.66 -29.67
N VAL A 62 -12.24 -6.36 -30.38
CA VAL A 62 -10.87 -6.31 -29.82
C VAL A 62 -10.83 -5.29 -28.69
N SER A 63 -10.23 -5.65 -27.57
CA SER A 63 -10.15 -4.78 -26.41
C SER A 63 -8.77 -4.83 -25.75
N SER A 64 -8.46 -3.81 -24.96
CA SER A 64 -7.26 -3.74 -24.13
C SER A 64 -7.60 -2.90 -22.90
N THR A 65 -7.63 -3.54 -21.73
CA THR A 65 -8.21 -2.99 -20.50
C THR A 65 -7.20 -3.05 -19.36
N SER A 66 -6.96 -1.90 -18.72
CA SER A 66 -6.30 -1.80 -17.41
C SER A 66 -7.34 -1.59 -16.31
N VAL A 67 -6.98 -1.88 -15.06
CA VAL A 67 -7.86 -1.67 -13.90
C VAL A 67 -7.11 -0.90 -12.83
N THR A 68 -7.72 0.20 -12.38
CA THR A 68 -7.29 0.94 -11.20
C THR A 68 -8.39 0.94 -10.15
N ALA A 69 -8.04 1.19 -8.90
CA ALA A 69 -8.99 1.33 -7.80
C ALA A 69 -8.69 2.59 -7.00
N GLU A 70 -9.74 3.12 -6.34
CA GLU A 70 -9.60 4.20 -5.36
C GLU A 70 -8.79 5.37 -5.96
N THR A 71 -7.85 5.91 -5.18
CA THR A 71 -6.93 6.95 -5.64
C THR A 71 -5.91 6.37 -6.64
N ARG A 72 -6.37 6.00 -7.84
CA ARG A 72 -5.55 5.59 -9.00
C ARG A 72 -4.58 4.42 -8.74
N ARG A 73 -4.81 3.57 -7.71
CA ARG A 73 -3.98 2.39 -7.46
C ARG A 73 -4.07 1.41 -8.61
N ALA A 74 -2.94 1.04 -9.22
CA ALA A 74 -2.90 0.08 -10.32
C ALA A 74 -3.13 -1.34 -9.79
N LEU A 75 -4.19 -2.02 -10.29
CA LEU A 75 -4.53 -3.40 -9.91
C LEU A 75 -4.26 -4.41 -11.01
N LEU A 76 -4.47 -4.02 -12.26
CA LEU A 76 -4.11 -4.82 -13.43
C LEU A 76 -3.47 -3.94 -14.49
N PRO A 77 -2.34 -4.37 -15.06
CA PRO A 77 -1.82 -3.72 -16.25
C PRO A 77 -2.76 -3.95 -17.45
N GLU A 78 -2.55 -3.20 -18.49
CA GLU A 78 -3.35 -3.31 -19.71
C GLU A 78 -3.32 -4.75 -20.25
N THR A 79 -4.51 -5.35 -20.37
CA THR A 79 -4.74 -6.73 -20.76
C THR A 79 -5.46 -6.74 -22.09
N ALA A 80 -4.76 -7.18 -23.17
CA ALA A 80 -5.33 -7.31 -24.48
C ALA A 80 -6.23 -8.54 -24.59
N ALA A 81 -7.38 -8.40 -25.28
CA ALA A 81 -8.28 -9.49 -25.59
C ALA A 81 -8.72 -9.42 -27.07
N PRO A 82 -8.52 -10.50 -27.85
CA PRO A 82 -9.05 -10.59 -29.20
C PRO A 82 -10.58 -10.47 -29.24
N ALA A 83 -11.14 -10.12 -30.41
CA ALA A 83 -12.59 -10.09 -30.60
C ALA A 83 -13.23 -11.45 -30.22
N GLY A 84 -14.33 -11.41 -29.48
CA GLY A 84 -15.02 -12.57 -28.94
C GLY A 84 -14.38 -13.22 -27.70
N ALA A 85 -13.17 -12.79 -27.30
CA ALA A 85 -12.49 -13.35 -26.13
C ALA A 85 -13.03 -12.78 -24.82
N ARG A 86 -13.01 -13.63 -23.78
CA ARG A 86 -13.35 -13.29 -22.38
C ARG A 86 -12.18 -13.71 -21.48
N ILE A 87 -11.48 -12.77 -20.88
CA ILE A 87 -10.27 -13.00 -20.08
C ILE A 87 -10.57 -12.75 -18.62
N ALA A 88 -10.59 -13.81 -17.81
CA ALA A 88 -10.78 -13.68 -16.37
C ALA A 88 -9.48 -13.26 -15.68
N ARG A 89 -9.60 -12.29 -14.76
CA ARG A 89 -8.52 -11.85 -13.88
C ARG A 89 -9.05 -11.72 -12.46
N SER A 90 -8.15 -11.89 -11.48
CA SER A 90 -8.51 -11.70 -10.07
C SER A 90 -7.40 -10.99 -9.33
N PHE A 91 -7.77 -10.15 -8.36
CA PHE A 91 -6.89 -9.45 -7.45
C PHE A 91 -7.58 -9.25 -6.10
N THR A 92 -6.83 -8.80 -5.11
CA THR A 92 -7.36 -8.38 -3.81
C THR A 92 -7.03 -6.91 -3.63
N VAL A 93 -8.00 -6.12 -3.20
CA VAL A 93 -7.89 -4.67 -3.01
C VAL A 93 -8.12 -4.30 -1.54
N ASP A 94 -7.39 -3.29 -1.06
CA ASP A 94 -7.60 -2.64 0.23
C ASP A 94 -8.53 -1.45 0.05
N VAL A 95 -9.62 -1.43 0.82
CA VAL A 95 -10.60 -0.33 0.89
C VAL A 95 -10.45 0.33 2.24
N ARG A 96 -10.23 1.64 2.26
CA ARG A 96 -10.02 2.41 3.49
C ARG A 96 -10.52 3.84 3.35
N THR A 97 -10.61 4.55 4.47
CA THR A 97 -10.87 5.99 4.54
C THR A 97 -9.76 6.66 5.37
N PRO A 98 -9.04 7.67 4.83
CA PRO A 98 -9.09 8.16 3.45
C PRO A 98 -8.67 7.09 2.43
N GLU A 99 -9.21 7.16 1.22
CA GLU A 99 -8.89 6.19 0.16
C GLU A 99 -7.47 6.33 -0.40
N GLY A 100 -6.92 7.55 -0.36
CA GLY A 100 -5.58 7.90 -0.81
C GLY A 100 -4.58 8.08 0.33
N GLU A 101 -3.91 9.23 0.37
CA GLU A 101 -2.98 9.61 1.44
C GLU A 101 -3.70 9.71 2.80
N PRO A 102 -3.12 9.20 3.89
CA PRO A 102 -3.77 9.19 5.22
C PRO A 102 -4.18 10.55 5.75
N THR A 103 -3.48 11.63 5.35
CA THR A 103 -3.81 13.02 5.73
C THR A 103 -4.62 13.74 4.66
N GLY A 104 -4.94 13.08 3.56
CA GLY A 104 -5.68 13.62 2.43
C GLY A 104 -7.19 13.69 2.66
N ALA A 105 -7.92 13.99 1.60
CA ALA A 105 -9.38 13.96 1.61
C ALA A 105 -9.90 12.52 1.79
N ASP A 106 -11.06 12.36 2.44
CA ASP A 106 -11.64 11.04 2.72
C ASP A 106 -11.97 10.24 1.44
N GLY A 107 -12.26 10.92 0.34
CA GLY A 107 -12.73 10.27 -0.88
C GLY A 107 -14.21 9.89 -0.81
N VAL A 108 -14.61 8.91 -1.61
CA VAL A 108 -15.98 8.37 -1.64
C VAL A 108 -15.98 7.07 -0.82
N PRO A 109 -16.89 6.92 0.18
CA PRO A 109 -16.97 5.67 0.93
C PRO A 109 -17.36 4.49 0.04
N GLY A 110 -16.62 3.38 0.11
CA GLY A 110 -16.88 2.20 -0.69
C GLY A 110 -15.66 1.76 -1.49
N LEU A 111 -15.86 0.97 -2.52
CA LEU A 111 -14.84 0.54 -3.47
C LEU A 111 -15.13 1.14 -4.84
N ASP A 112 -14.24 1.99 -5.30
CA ASP A 112 -14.23 2.54 -6.65
C ASP A 112 -13.26 1.78 -7.54
N LEU A 113 -13.72 1.39 -8.74
CA LEU A 113 -12.91 0.76 -9.78
C LEU A 113 -13.06 1.53 -11.08
N ALA A 114 -11.94 1.77 -11.76
CA ALA A 114 -11.93 2.35 -13.09
C ALA A 114 -11.26 1.40 -14.09
N PHE A 115 -11.86 1.31 -15.28
CA PHE A 115 -11.41 0.48 -16.40
C PHE A 115 -10.90 1.40 -17.50
N GLY A 116 -9.57 1.48 -17.61
CA GLY A 116 -8.85 2.27 -18.61
C GLY A 116 -8.22 1.37 -19.68
N GLY A 117 -7.21 1.93 -20.35
CA GLY A 117 -6.50 1.26 -21.45
C GLY A 117 -6.92 1.80 -22.82
N SER A 118 -6.33 1.26 -23.88
CA SER A 118 -6.54 1.75 -25.25
C SER A 118 -7.91 1.40 -25.83
N ALA A 119 -8.58 0.37 -25.33
CA ALA A 119 -9.93 -0.07 -25.72
C ALA A 119 -10.58 -0.83 -24.55
N PRO A 120 -11.04 -0.14 -23.50
CA PRO A 120 -11.54 -0.79 -22.28
C PRO A 120 -12.85 -1.55 -22.54
N ALA A 121 -12.92 -2.79 -22.03
CA ALA A 121 -14.13 -3.61 -22.08
C ALA A 121 -14.23 -4.52 -20.86
N LEU A 122 -15.27 -4.31 -20.07
CA LEU A 122 -15.66 -5.12 -18.92
C LEU A 122 -16.91 -5.93 -19.30
N ALA A 123 -16.80 -7.27 -19.23
CA ALA A 123 -17.92 -8.17 -19.51
C ALA A 123 -18.65 -8.62 -18.23
N ASP A 124 -17.91 -8.80 -17.12
CA ASP A 124 -18.48 -9.19 -15.84
C ASP A 124 -17.52 -8.82 -14.68
N ILE A 125 -18.08 -8.60 -13.50
CA ILE A 125 -17.34 -8.35 -12.27
C ILE A 125 -18.04 -9.00 -11.08
N ARG A 126 -17.22 -9.46 -10.13
CA ARG A 126 -17.70 -9.98 -8.86
C ARG A 126 -16.80 -9.49 -7.74
N VAL A 127 -17.38 -8.86 -6.72
CA VAL A 127 -16.72 -8.38 -5.52
C VAL A 127 -17.21 -9.18 -4.31
N THR A 128 -16.28 -9.66 -3.50
CA THR A 128 -16.58 -10.41 -2.26
C THR A 128 -15.61 -10.02 -1.17
N PRO A 129 -16.01 -9.99 0.12
CA PRO A 129 -15.06 -9.84 1.21
C PRO A 129 -13.96 -10.88 1.12
N ALA A 130 -12.71 -10.47 1.18
CA ALA A 130 -11.57 -11.35 1.12
C ALA A 130 -11.34 -12.03 2.48
N ARG A 131 -10.88 -13.28 2.45
CA ARG A 131 -10.56 -14.07 3.64
C ARG A 131 -9.11 -14.50 3.60
N HIS A 132 -8.44 -14.51 4.78
CA HIS A 132 -7.05 -14.95 4.90
C HIS A 132 -6.08 -14.17 4.00
N VAL A 133 -6.29 -12.84 3.92
CA VAL A 133 -5.43 -11.94 3.15
C VAL A 133 -4.11 -11.72 3.89
N ARG A 134 -2.99 -11.80 3.17
CA ARG A 134 -1.73 -11.26 3.64
C ARG A 134 -1.68 -9.79 3.23
N GLN A 135 -1.54 -8.90 4.20
CA GLN A 135 -1.46 -7.48 3.93
C GLN A 135 -0.01 -7.03 3.85
N ILE A 136 0.28 -6.15 2.90
CA ILE A 136 1.53 -5.41 2.78
C ILE A 136 1.22 -3.95 3.10
N PHE A 137 1.62 -3.50 4.28
CA PHE A 137 1.56 -2.10 4.64
C PHE A 137 2.76 -1.36 4.05
N LEU A 138 2.53 -0.18 3.52
CA LEU A 138 3.57 0.73 3.08
C LEU A 138 3.57 1.95 3.99
N ILE A 139 4.72 2.26 4.55
CA ILE A 139 5.03 3.47 5.31
C ILE A 139 6.09 4.21 4.50
N GLY A 140 5.82 5.46 4.14
CA GLY A 140 6.70 6.20 3.27
C GLY A 140 6.28 7.65 3.06
N ASP A 141 6.92 8.26 2.08
CA ASP A 141 6.72 9.65 1.66
C ASP A 141 6.05 9.74 0.27
N SER A 142 6.11 10.93 -0.35
CA SER A 142 5.53 11.21 -1.67
C SER A 142 6.01 10.29 -2.80
N THR A 143 7.16 9.63 -2.64
CA THR A 143 7.67 8.69 -3.64
C THR A 143 7.04 7.29 -3.54
N VAL A 144 6.29 7.04 -2.46
CA VAL A 144 5.62 5.77 -2.15
C VAL A 144 4.11 5.89 -2.21
N CYS A 145 3.52 7.02 -1.78
CA CYS A 145 2.10 7.18 -1.48
C CYS A 145 1.18 7.07 -2.71
N ASP A 146 -0.12 6.95 -2.42
CA ASP A 146 -1.18 7.01 -3.41
C ASP A 146 -1.46 8.48 -3.76
N GLN A 147 -0.74 9.00 -4.75
CA GLN A 147 -0.84 10.39 -5.20
C GLN A 147 -2.24 10.68 -5.76
N PRO A 148 -2.95 11.72 -5.26
CA PRO A 148 -4.32 11.99 -5.69
C PRO A 148 -4.40 12.57 -7.10
N ALA A 149 -3.39 13.32 -7.53
CA ALA A 149 -3.41 14.07 -8.78
C ALA A 149 -2.25 13.70 -9.72
N GLU A 150 -2.60 13.59 -11.01
CA GLU A 150 -1.59 13.48 -12.07
C GLU A 150 -0.76 14.79 -12.17
N PRO A 151 0.50 14.67 -12.60
CA PRO A 151 1.20 13.46 -13.07
C PRO A 151 1.95 12.70 -11.97
N TYR A 152 1.82 13.08 -10.70
CA TYR A 152 2.53 12.46 -9.59
C TYR A 152 2.07 11.01 -9.37
N THR A 153 3.00 10.11 -9.07
CA THR A 153 2.73 8.70 -8.82
C THR A 153 3.79 8.12 -7.90
N GLY A 154 3.41 7.57 -6.74
CA GLY A 154 4.32 6.81 -5.89
C GLY A 154 4.49 5.36 -6.37
N TRP A 155 5.64 4.72 -6.11
CA TRP A 155 5.82 3.32 -6.50
C TRP A 155 4.87 2.38 -5.73
N GLY A 156 4.46 2.75 -4.52
CA GLY A 156 3.47 1.99 -3.74
C GLY A 156 2.10 1.94 -4.41
N GLN A 157 1.71 3.02 -5.09
CA GLN A 157 0.49 3.09 -5.88
C GLN A 157 0.50 2.12 -7.08
N GLN A 158 1.69 1.76 -7.57
CA GLN A 158 1.86 0.85 -8.69
C GLN A 158 2.14 -0.60 -8.26
N LEU A 159 2.47 -0.86 -7.00
CA LEU A 159 2.83 -2.20 -6.53
C LEU A 159 1.68 -3.23 -6.65
N PRO A 160 0.39 -2.90 -6.39
CA PRO A 160 -0.68 -3.89 -6.41
C PRO A 160 -0.87 -4.62 -7.74
N GLN A 161 -0.56 -3.99 -8.90
CA GLN A 161 -0.69 -4.63 -10.21
C GLN A 161 0.20 -5.87 -10.37
N TYR A 162 1.27 -5.96 -9.60
CA TYR A 162 2.20 -7.10 -9.60
C TYR A 162 1.79 -8.22 -8.66
N LEU A 163 0.75 -8.03 -7.85
CA LEU A 163 0.32 -9.01 -6.85
C LEU A 163 -0.91 -9.78 -7.32
N ARG A 164 -0.96 -11.06 -6.99
CA ARG A 164 -2.11 -11.91 -7.26
C ARG A 164 -3.11 -11.84 -6.10
N LYS A 165 -4.32 -12.35 -6.35
CA LYS A 165 -5.34 -12.54 -5.33
C LYS A 165 -4.77 -13.20 -4.06
N GLY A 166 -5.18 -12.72 -2.90
CA GLY A 166 -4.74 -13.17 -1.57
C GLY A 166 -3.65 -12.29 -0.94
N ILE A 167 -3.13 -11.31 -1.69
CA ILE A 167 -2.25 -10.25 -1.15
C ILE A 167 -2.90 -8.91 -1.45
N SER A 168 -2.98 -8.06 -0.43
CA SER A 168 -3.49 -6.68 -0.51
C SER A 168 -2.39 -5.70 -0.12
N VAL A 169 -2.37 -4.52 -0.73
CA VAL A 169 -1.46 -3.42 -0.36
C VAL A 169 -2.26 -2.33 0.33
N ALA A 170 -1.93 -2.09 1.59
CA ALA A 170 -2.44 -1.00 2.39
C ALA A 170 -1.38 0.12 2.40
N ASN A 171 -1.49 1.06 1.46
CA ASN A 171 -0.51 2.12 1.29
C ASN A 171 -0.82 3.30 2.22
N TYR A 172 -0.16 3.34 3.37
CA TYR A 172 -0.25 4.42 4.36
C TYR A 172 0.93 5.40 4.27
N ALA A 173 1.62 5.45 3.15
CA ALA A 173 2.59 6.50 2.88
C ALA A 173 1.87 7.83 2.64
N ASP A 174 2.51 8.95 3.01
CA ASP A 174 1.94 10.28 2.96
C ASP A 174 2.96 11.30 2.47
N SER A 175 2.54 12.25 1.66
CA SER A 175 3.43 13.22 1.03
C SER A 175 4.05 14.17 2.04
N GLY A 176 5.36 14.46 1.87
CA GLY A 176 6.07 15.40 2.74
C GLY A 176 6.59 14.82 4.04
N GLU A 177 6.30 13.56 4.35
CA GLU A 177 6.65 12.96 5.62
C GLU A 177 8.12 12.58 5.74
N SER A 178 8.71 12.98 6.88
CA SER A 178 9.97 12.48 7.43
C SER A 178 9.70 11.40 8.46
N THR A 179 10.75 10.77 8.99
CA THR A 179 10.60 9.85 10.13
C THR A 179 10.02 10.55 11.36
N VAL A 180 10.38 11.82 11.58
CA VAL A 180 9.91 12.64 12.71
C VAL A 180 8.43 12.95 12.58
N THR A 181 8.02 13.47 11.41
CA THR A 181 6.63 13.88 11.19
C THR A 181 5.69 12.67 11.08
N TYR A 182 6.14 11.57 10.46
CA TYR A 182 5.35 10.35 10.38
C TYR A 182 5.04 9.74 11.75
N LEU A 183 6.02 9.74 12.66
CA LEU A 183 5.82 9.28 14.05
C LEU A 183 4.98 10.26 14.88
N GLY A 184 5.14 11.57 14.65
CA GLY A 184 4.49 12.63 15.43
C GLY A 184 3.06 12.93 15.03
N ASN A 185 2.66 12.64 13.78
CA ASN A 185 1.31 12.91 13.30
C ASN A 185 0.33 11.80 13.74
N PRO A 186 -0.74 12.13 14.50
CA PRO A 186 -1.69 11.15 15.00
C PRO A 186 -2.48 10.41 13.89
N GLN A 187 -2.57 10.98 12.69
CA GLN A 187 -3.23 10.36 11.54
C GLN A 187 -2.36 9.31 10.83
N LEU A 188 -1.06 9.24 11.16
CA LEU A 188 -0.09 8.34 10.52
C LEU A 188 0.24 7.14 11.42
N TRP A 189 1.42 7.10 12.04
CA TRP A 189 1.84 5.90 12.78
C TRP A 189 0.87 5.44 13.87
N ALA A 190 0.34 6.37 14.65
CA ALA A 190 -0.60 6.05 15.72
C ALA A 190 -1.89 5.39 15.18
N ARG A 191 -2.33 5.77 13.98
CA ARG A 191 -3.52 5.19 13.32
C ARG A 191 -3.21 3.88 12.60
N VAL A 192 -2.02 3.76 11.99
CA VAL A 192 -1.62 2.58 11.20
C VAL A 192 -1.25 1.40 12.07
N ARG A 193 -0.46 1.63 13.14
CA ARG A 193 0.06 0.57 14.01
C ARG A 193 -1.03 -0.39 14.55
N PRO A 194 -2.22 0.05 15.00
CA PRO A 194 -3.28 -0.84 15.44
C PRO A 194 -3.85 -1.78 14.37
N LEU A 195 -3.69 -1.44 13.09
CA LEU A 195 -4.22 -2.20 11.96
C LEU A 195 -3.32 -3.37 11.56
N ILE A 196 -2.08 -3.41 12.05
CA ILE A 196 -1.12 -4.46 11.73
C ILE A 196 -1.48 -5.73 12.51
N HIS A 197 -1.55 -6.85 11.80
CA HIS A 197 -1.82 -8.17 12.36
C HIS A 197 -0.62 -9.12 12.22
N PRO A 198 -0.59 -10.22 12.98
CA PRO A 198 0.46 -11.22 12.88
C PRO A 198 0.62 -11.76 11.45
N GLY A 199 1.85 -11.68 10.94
CA GLY A 199 2.21 -12.14 9.60
C GLY A 199 2.14 -11.11 8.49
N ASP A 200 1.54 -9.93 8.73
CA ASP A 200 1.57 -8.83 7.77
C ASP A 200 2.99 -8.34 7.52
N LEU A 201 3.27 -7.91 6.29
CA LEU A 201 4.52 -7.24 5.95
C LEU A 201 4.34 -5.73 6.11
N VAL A 202 5.35 -5.05 6.66
CA VAL A 202 5.37 -3.60 6.75
C VAL A 202 6.66 -3.09 6.14
N LEU A 203 6.57 -2.50 4.96
CA LEU A 203 7.69 -1.89 4.26
C LEU A 203 7.80 -0.42 4.68
N VAL A 204 8.98 -0.03 5.16
CA VAL A 204 9.24 1.33 5.66
C VAL A 204 10.30 2.00 4.78
N GLN A 205 9.90 3.07 4.07
CA GLN A 205 10.78 3.94 3.28
C GLN A 205 10.52 5.40 3.62
N LEU A 206 11.31 5.96 4.50
CA LEU A 206 11.29 7.39 4.89
C LEU A 206 12.72 7.93 4.87
N ALA A 207 12.98 8.98 4.11
CA ALA A 207 14.27 9.65 4.05
C ALA A 207 14.23 10.99 3.32
N HIS A 208 13.43 11.12 2.23
CA HIS A 208 13.46 12.29 1.34
C HIS A 208 13.21 13.61 2.07
N ASN A 209 12.47 13.56 3.18
CA ASN A 209 12.10 14.73 3.98
C ASN A 209 12.82 14.81 5.34
N ASP A 210 13.69 13.88 5.67
CA ASP A 210 14.58 13.94 6.85
C ASP A 210 15.79 14.89 6.63
N LYS A 211 15.53 16.03 5.98
CA LYS A 211 16.57 16.98 5.51
C LYS A 211 17.37 17.63 6.64
N THR A 212 16.78 17.71 7.83
CA THR A 212 17.35 18.32 9.02
C THR A 212 17.35 17.38 10.22
N THR A 213 17.03 16.10 10.03
CA THR A 213 17.05 15.09 11.08
C THR A 213 18.50 14.60 11.26
N ASP A 214 19.00 14.66 12.50
CA ASP A 214 20.33 14.13 12.82
C ASP A 214 20.33 12.59 12.83
N GLU A 215 21.52 11.98 12.76
CA GLU A 215 21.65 10.54 12.63
C GLU A 215 21.07 9.77 13.83
N THR A 216 21.27 10.28 15.04
CA THR A 216 20.80 9.63 16.26
C THR A 216 19.27 9.58 16.28
N THR A 217 18.64 10.71 16.00
CA THR A 217 17.17 10.82 15.91
C THR A 217 16.63 9.96 14.76
N TYR A 218 17.25 10.01 13.58
CA TYR A 218 16.82 9.23 12.43
C TYR A 218 16.86 7.72 12.70
N ARG A 219 17.96 7.24 13.28
CA ARG A 219 18.14 5.85 13.72
C ARG A 219 17.07 5.43 14.72
N ALA A 220 16.88 6.20 15.79
CA ALA A 220 15.92 5.92 16.84
C ALA A 220 14.47 5.85 16.29
N ASN A 221 14.14 6.71 15.33
CA ASN A 221 12.83 6.71 14.67
C ASN A 221 12.61 5.43 13.85
N LEU A 222 13.59 4.99 13.08
CA LEU A 222 13.51 3.73 12.33
C LEU A 222 13.37 2.52 13.28
N GLU A 223 14.14 2.49 14.38
CA GLU A 223 14.05 1.45 15.41
C GLU A 223 12.68 1.43 16.09
N THR A 224 12.10 2.60 16.35
CA THR A 224 10.73 2.74 16.88
C THR A 224 9.68 2.14 15.94
N LEU A 225 9.78 2.40 14.64
CA LEU A 225 8.88 1.82 13.64
C LEU A 225 9.03 0.29 13.59
N VAL A 226 10.28 -0.21 13.55
CA VAL A 226 10.57 -1.65 13.56
C VAL A 226 10.00 -2.33 14.80
N ALA A 227 10.24 -1.77 15.98
CA ALA A 227 9.75 -2.29 17.25
C ALA A 227 8.21 -2.34 17.28
N GLY A 228 7.56 -1.25 16.89
CA GLY A 228 6.10 -1.16 16.90
C GLY A 228 5.41 -2.14 15.92
N VAL A 229 6.06 -2.45 14.78
CA VAL A 229 5.59 -3.51 13.87
C VAL A 229 5.69 -4.89 14.54
N ARG A 230 6.83 -5.19 15.17
CA ARG A 230 7.06 -6.46 15.86
C ARG A 230 6.11 -6.69 17.03
N GLU A 231 5.81 -5.64 17.80
CA GLU A 231 4.84 -5.70 18.91
C GLU A 231 3.44 -6.12 18.45
N LYS A 232 3.10 -5.88 17.18
CA LYS A 232 1.84 -6.31 16.57
C LYS A 232 1.93 -7.68 15.90
N GLY A 233 3.08 -8.34 15.98
CA GLY A 233 3.33 -9.60 15.29
C GLY A 233 3.57 -9.46 13.79
N GLY A 234 3.66 -8.22 13.28
CA GLY A 234 4.01 -7.92 11.89
C GLY A 234 5.49 -8.16 11.60
N ARG A 235 5.83 -8.21 10.34
CA ARG A 235 7.18 -8.44 9.82
C ARG A 235 7.71 -7.15 9.19
N PRO A 236 8.56 -6.37 9.89
CA PRO A 236 9.13 -5.15 9.33
C PRO A 236 10.14 -5.47 8.22
N VAL A 237 10.16 -4.62 7.20
CA VAL A 237 11.12 -4.63 6.10
C VAL A 237 11.57 -3.18 5.90
N LEU A 238 12.86 -2.91 6.03
CA LEU A 238 13.38 -1.59 5.73
C LEU A 238 13.69 -1.48 4.23
N VAL A 239 13.34 -0.34 3.67
CA VAL A 239 13.55 -0.03 2.25
C VAL A 239 14.37 1.25 2.17
N THR A 240 15.54 1.22 1.51
CA THR A 240 16.26 2.45 1.24
C THR A 240 15.52 3.27 0.17
N PRO A 241 15.57 4.62 0.24
CA PRO A 241 14.80 5.47 -0.68
C PRO A 241 15.25 5.32 -2.13
N ILE A 242 14.36 5.64 -3.06
CA ILE A 242 14.76 5.83 -4.46
C ILE A 242 15.74 7.01 -4.56
N VAL A 243 16.65 7.00 -5.53
CA VAL A 243 17.56 8.11 -5.78
C VAL A 243 16.82 9.32 -6.38
N ARG A 244 17.37 10.53 -6.18
CA ARG A 244 16.97 11.69 -6.97
C ARG A 244 17.83 11.77 -8.22
N ARG A 245 17.30 12.35 -9.29
CA ARG A 245 17.96 12.50 -10.57
C ARG A 245 18.87 13.76 -10.60
N TRP A 246 19.97 13.72 -9.84
CA TRP A 246 20.95 14.79 -9.80
C TRP A 246 22.33 14.24 -10.17
N PHE A 247 22.82 14.63 -11.37
CA PHE A 247 24.06 14.14 -11.94
C PHE A 247 25.23 15.08 -11.69
N ASN A 248 26.42 14.51 -11.55
CA ASN A 248 27.71 15.16 -11.68
C ASN A 248 28.04 15.35 -13.17
N ALA A 249 29.08 16.14 -13.46
CA ALA A 249 29.54 16.39 -14.83
C ALA A 249 30.04 15.11 -15.55
N ASP A 250 30.49 14.12 -14.80
CA ASP A 250 30.98 12.82 -15.30
C ASP A 250 29.85 11.80 -15.59
N GLY A 251 28.61 12.19 -15.38
CA GLY A 251 27.45 11.32 -15.61
C GLY A 251 27.11 10.37 -14.45
N THR A 252 27.80 10.46 -13.33
CA THR A 252 27.42 9.76 -12.09
C THR A 252 26.41 10.56 -11.28
N LEU A 253 25.63 9.91 -10.42
CA LEU A 253 24.77 10.60 -9.48
C LEU A 253 25.60 11.20 -8.34
N ASN A 254 25.27 12.45 -7.94
CA ASN A 254 25.99 13.08 -6.85
C ASN A 254 25.64 12.47 -5.48
N ASN A 255 26.65 12.44 -4.59
CA ASN A 255 26.49 11.77 -3.29
C ASN A 255 25.57 12.50 -2.30
N ALA A 256 25.44 13.83 -2.43
CA ALA A 256 24.59 14.60 -1.51
C ALA A 256 23.11 14.50 -1.92
N THR A 257 22.70 15.28 -2.90
CA THR A 257 21.27 15.41 -3.26
C THR A 257 20.70 14.13 -3.85
N ALA A 258 21.43 13.46 -4.77
CA ALA A 258 20.89 12.25 -5.43
C ALA A 258 20.83 11.06 -4.50
N LEU A 259 21.84 10.84 -3.67
CA LEU A 259 21.94 9.70 -2.77
C LEU A 259 21.45 10.01 -1.35
N LEU A 260 20.80 11.16 -1.14
CA LEU A 260 20.13 11.54 0.11
C LEU A 260 21.06 11.59 1.34
N VAL A 261 22.21 12.22 1.18
CA VAL A 261 23.00 12.72 2.29
C VAL A 261 22.52 14.13 2.61
N ASN A 262 22.00 14.35 3.82
CA ASN A 262 21.37 15.62 4.19
C ASN A 262 22.42 16.72 4.55
N GLY A 263 21.94 17.94 4.83
CA GLY A 263 22.81 19.07 5.19
C GLY A 263 23.62 18.90 6.48
N LEU A 264 23.31 17.90 7.31
CA LEU A 264 24.06 17.53 8.50
C LEU A 264 25.07 16.39 8.26
N GLY A 265 25.22 15.96 7.01
CA GLY A 265 26.10 14.86 6.62
C GLY A 265 25.54 13.45 6.90
N VAL A 266 24.26 13.33 7.21
CA VAL A 266 23.61 12.03 7.46
C VAL A 266 23.34 11.33 6.12
N ASP A 267 23.98 10.20 5.89
CA ASP A 267 23.72 9.28 4.77
C ASP A 267 22.53 8.37 5.14
N HIS A 268 21.32 8.80 4.77
CA HIS A 268 20.10 8.07 5.12
C HIS A 268 20.09 6.62 4.62
N PRO A 269 20.46 6.31 3.36
CA PRO A 269 20.59 4.91 2.92
C PRO A 269 21.57 4.09 3.76
N ALA A 270 22.72 4.65 4.15
CA ALA A 270 23.68 3.96 5.00
C ALA A 270 23.13 3.69 6.39
N VAL A 271 22.44 4.65 6.99
CA VAL A 271 21.78 4.46 8.30
C VAL A 271 20.71 3.37 8.21
N ILE A 272 19.85 3.38 7.18
CA ILE A 272 18.83 2.32 6.97
C ILE A 272 19.48 0.93 6.87
N ARG A 273 20.55 0.79 6.09
CA ARG A 273 21.32 -0.48 5.98
C ARG A 273 21.85 -0.93 7.34
N SER A 274 22.44 0.00 8.09
CA SER A 274 22.98 -0.25 9.43
C SER A 274 21.89 -0.69 10.42
N VAL A 275 20.75 -0.01 10.44
CA VAL A 275 19.60 -0.37 11.31
C VAL A 275 19.04 -1.73 10.91
N ALA A 276 18.88 -2.00 9.61
CA ALA A 276 18.40 -3.30 9.14
C ALA A 276 19.29 -4.45 9.62
N ALA A 277 20.61 -4.29 9.50
CA ALA A 277 21.58 -5.27 9.97
C ALA A 277 21.54 -5.44 11.51
N ALA A 278 21.56 -4.32 12.25
CA ALA A 278 21.54 -4.34 13.72
C ALA A 278 20.25 -4.93 14.29
N GLN A 279 19.12 -4.64 13.66
CA GLN A 279 17.81 -5.15 14.08
C GLN A 279 17.49 -6.54 13.50
N GLY A 280 18.32 -7.09 12.59
CA GLY A 280 18.06 -8.37 11.94
C GLY A 280 16.74 -8.37 11.16
N VAL A 281 16.43 -7.28 10.46
CA VAL A 281 15.23 -7.17 9.60
C VAL A 281 15.64 -7.23 8.12
N PRO A 282 14.78 -7.78 7.23
CA PRO A 282 15.03 -7.74 5.81
C PRO A 282 15.22 -6.32 5.30
N LEU A 283 16.14 -6.15 4.34
CA LEU A 283 16.42 -4.88 3.68
C LEU A 283 16.13 -5.00 2.18
N ILE A 284 15.36 -4.08 1.62
CA ILE A 284 15.27 -3.83 0.18
C ILE A 284 16.14 -2.61 -0.13
N ASP A 285 17.30 -2.83 -0.75
CA ASP A 285 18.23 -1.75 -1.10
C ASP A 285 17.81 -1.09 -2.42
N LEU A 286 16.75 -0.29 -2.35
CA LEU A 286 16.17 0.36 -3.52
C LEU A 286 17.06 1.51 -4.02
N THR A 287 17.83 2.16 -3.13
CA THR A 287 18.83 3.16 -3.53
C THR A 287 19.88 2.56 -4.47
N ALA A 288 20.44 1.41 -4.14
CA ALA A 288 21.44 0.76 -5.00
C ALA A 288 20.86 0.39 -6.36
N LYS A 289 19.62 -0.14 -6.39
CA LYS A 289 18.95 -0.54 -7.63
C LYS A 289 18.57 0.64 -8.52
N THR A 290 17.98 1.68 -7.94
CA THR A 290 17.59 2.88 -8.69
C THR A 290 18.79 3.69 -9.12
N LYS A 291 19.89 3.73 -8.32
CA LYS A 291 21.16 4.30 -8.72
C LYS A 291 21.70 3.62 -9.99
N ALA A 292 21.83 2.31 -9.96
CA ALA A 292 22.33 1.55 -11.12
C ALA A 292 21.48 1.77 -12.38
N LEU A 293 20.15 1.77 -12.23
CA LEU A 293 19.24 2.00 -13.35
C LEU A 293 19.36 3.43 -13.89
N VAL A 294 19.31 4.45 -13.02
CA VAL A 294 19.36 5.86 -13.44
C VAL A 294 20.69 6.20 -14.10
N GLU A 295 21.82 5.71 -13.56
CA GLU A 295 23.14 5.90 -14.17
C GLU A 295 23.27 5.15 -15.50
N SER A 296 22.70 3.94 -15.65
CA SER A 296 22.71 3.20 -16.91
C SER A 296 21.92 3.88 -18.02
N LEU A 297 20.83 4.57 -17.67
CA LEU A 297 20.02 5.35 -18.61
C LEU A 297 20.65 6.73 -18.90
N GLY A 298 21.55 7.20 -18.05
CA GLY A 298 22.19 8.48 -18.17
C GLY A 298 21.24 9.68 -18.00
N VAL A 299 21.79 10.87 -18.23
CA VAL A 299 21.08 12.14 -18.01
C VAL A 299 19.79 12.25 -18.83
N GLU A 300 19.82 11.85 -20.10
CA GLU A 300 18.65 12.01 -20.98
C GLU A 300 17.63 10.87 -20.78
N GLY A 301 18.05 9.62 -20.77
CA GLY A 301 17.14 8.47 -20.67
C GLY A 301 16.41 8.40 -19.34
N SER A 302 17.04 8.82 -18.25
CA SER A 302 16.43 8.81 -16.92
C SER A 302 15.34 9.88 -16.72
N LYS A 303 15.21 10.86 -17.62
CA LYS A 303 14.13 11.87 -17.53
C LYS A 303 12.74 11.23 -17.50
N ALA A 304 12.55 10.15 -18.24
CA ALA A 304 11.26 9.46 -18.33
C ALA A 304 10.82 8.78 -17.02
N LEU A 305 11.75 8.49 -16.12
CA LEU A 305 11.42 7.90 -14.80
C LEU A 305 10.90 8.94 -13.80
N TYR A 306 11.21 10.21 -14.01
CA TYR A 306 10.85 11.31 -13.12
C TYR A 306 9.92 12.29 -13.82
N LEU A 307 9.36 13.24 -13.08
CA LEU A 307 8.52 14.30 -13.63
C LEU A 307 9.35 15.44 -14.24
N TYR A 308 10.54 15.09 -14.78
CA TYR A 308 11.43 16.11 -15.35
C TYR A 308 10.83 16.74 -16.60
N ASN A 309 10.20 15.98 -17.46
CA ASN A 309 9.62 16.49 -18.72
C ASN A 309 8.42 17.41 -18.43
N GLU A 310 7.58 17.05 -17.46
CA GLU A 310 6.33 17.72 -17.12
C GLU A 310 6.54 18.90 -16.15
N LYS A 311 7.40 18.74 -15.14
CA LYS A 311 7.54 19.64 -14.00
C LYS A 311 8.98 20.10 -13.73
N ARG A 312 9.99 19.64 -14.50
CA ARG A 312 11.42 19.79 -14.18
C ARG A 312 11.79 19.22 -12.82
N ASP A 313 11.00 18.26 -12.36
CA ASP A 313 11.16 17.62 -11.05
C ASP A 313 12.09 16.40 -11.18
N ASN A 314 13.15 16.39 -10.39
CA ASN A 314 14.18 15.36 -10.33
C ASN A 314 13.98 14.41 -9.13
N THR A 315 12.89 14.52 -8.40
CA THR A 315 12.60 13.75 -7.18
C THR A 315 11.39 12.83 -7.36
N HIS A 316 10.26 13.41 -7.79
CA HIS A 316 9.02 12.65 -7.92
C HIS A 316 8.96 11.89 -9.23
N THR A 317 8.33 10.73 -9.17
CA THR A 317 8.24 9.79 -10.28
C THR A 317 7.05 10.06 -11.19
N SER A 318 7.27 9.85 -12.48
CA SER A 318 6.21 9.68 -13.47
C SER A 318 5.49 8.34 -13.24
N LEU A 319 4.35 8.13 -13.89
CA LEU A 319 3.67 6.83 -13.91
C LEU A 319 4.62 5.70 -14.36
N HIS A 320 5.41 5.96 -15.41
CA HIS A 320 6.40 5.00 -15.92
C HIS A 320 7.47 4.68 -14.86
N GLY A 321 8.08 5.71 -14.24
CA GLY A 321 9.09 5.51 -13.21
C GLY A 321 8.57 4.79 -11.98
N ALA A 322 7.39 5.16 -11.49
CA ALA A 322 6.74 4.48 -10.38
C ALA A 322 6.45 3.00 -10.67
N THR A 323 6.00 2.69 -11.89
CA THR A 323 5.76 1.32 -12.36
C THR A 323 7.06 0.50 -12.39
N VAL A 324 8.14 1.07 -12.94
CA VAL A 324 9.46 0.43 -12.96
C VAL A 324 9.97 0.17 -11.53
N TYR A 325 9.88 1.15 -10.64
CA TYR A 325 10.36 1.01 -9.26
C TYR A 325 9.51 0.03 -8.44
N ALA A 326 8.20 0.00 -8.64
CA ALA A 326 7.34 -1.04 -8.08
C ALA A 326 7.74 -2.44 -8.55
N GLY A 327 8.17 -2.58 -9.81
CA GLY A 327 8.74 -3.82 -10.35
C GLY A 327 10.01 -4.25 -9.62
N LEU A 328 10.93 -3.32 -9.32
CA LEU A 328 12.13 -3.59 -8.53
C LEU A 328 11.78 -4.06 -7.11
N VAL A 329 10.78 -3.45 -6.48
CA VAL A 329 10.30 -3.87 -5.15
C VAL A 329 9.68 -5.27 -5.22
N ARG A 330 8.83 -5.56 -6.22
CA ARG A 330 8.27 -6.90 -6.46
C ARG A 330 9.38 -7.95 -6.55
N ASP A 331 10.43 -7.69 -7.32
CA ASP A 331 11.53 -8.64 -7.52
C ASP A 331 12.27 -8.92 -6.20
N GLU A 332 12.49 -7.90 -5.38
CA GLU A 332 13.10 -8.06 -4.06
C GLU A 332 12.18 -8.81 -3.07
N LEU A 333 10.88 -8.56 -3.11
CA LEU A 333 9.93 -9.33 -2.29
C LEU A 333 10.01 -10.83 -2.58
N VAL A 334 10.19 -11.21 -3.84
CA VAL A 334 10.37 -12.61 -4.26
C VAL A 334 11.76 -13.13 -3.92
N ALA A 335 12.83 -12.38 -4.27
CA ALA A 335 14.21 -12.80 -4.07
C ALA A 335 14.54 -13.02 -2.58
N ARG A 336 13.93 -12.24 -1.69
CA ARG A 336 14.08 -12.36 -0.23
C ARG A 336 13.07 -13.30 0.42
N HIS A 337 12.27 -14.01 -0.36
CA HIS A 337 11.23 -14.92 0.16
C HIS A 337 10.22 -14.24 1.10
N LEU A 338 9.99 -12.93 0.93
CA LEU A 338 9.00 -12.18 1.69
C LEU A 338 7.59 -12.50 1.22
N VAL A 339 7.43 -12.75 -0.07
CA VAL A 339 6.22 -13.32 -0.68
C VAL A 339 6.56 -14.54 -1.53
N PRO A 340 5.65 -15.52 -1.67
CA PRO A 340 5.86 -16.64 -2.58
C PRO A 340 5.95 -16.17 -4.04
N LYS A 341 6.83 -16.78 -4.85
CA LYS A 341 6.94 -16.46 -6.29
C LYS A 341 5.61 -16.59 -7.03
N GLY A 342 4.80 -17.59 -6.67
CA GLY A 342 3.47 -17.79 -7.25
C GLY A 342 2.43 -16.73 -6.87
N ALA A 343 2.73 -15.86 -5.91
CA ALA A 343 1.85 -14.78 -5.46
C ALA A 343 2.06 -13.46 -6.21
N VAL A 344 3.02 -13.42 -7.15
CA VAL A 344 3.30 -12.25 -7.99
C VAL A 344 3.04 -12.53 -9.47
N ARG A 345 2.76 -11.47 -10.20
CA ARG A 345 2.79 -11.44 -11.67
C ARG A 345 4.17 -10.96 -12.08
N MET A 346 4.83 -11.77 -12.89
CA MET A 346 6.05 -11.33 -13.57
C MET A 346 5.59 -10.56 -14.80
N GLY A 347 6.08 -9.34 -14.95
CA GLY A 347 5.76 -8.48 -16.09
C GLY A 347 6.35 -9.00 -17.39
#